data_77c434874d6562c06df160ccb9e64ffe
#
_entry.id   77c434874d6562c06df160ccb9e64ffe
#
_cell.length_a   1.000
_cell.length_b   1.000
_cell.length_c   1.000
_cell.angle_alpha   90.00
_cell.angle_beta   90.00
_cell.angle_gamma   90.00
#
_symmetry.space_group_name_H-M   'P 1'
#
loop_
_entity.id
_entity.type
_entity.pdbx_description
1 polymer ?
#
loop_
_entity_poly.entity_id
_entity_poly.type
_entity_poly.pdbx_seq_one_letter_code
_entity_poly.pdbx_strand_id
1 'polypeptide(L)'
;MVLRSQWCYPCNYQQGKQGKIQVSYDGNVGWANVYRMPKMLTAKQYMEVMDQVRFNSGESGYDWKSIMGEDLYNSYMDGSNEGTNWVEAIRNKNAVTTSHALNVTGGSDRSTFSMGAGYQYQDGVFGNVVKSDYRRFTFRINSEHVIYRNDKGMDVVKIGENIYYQHKQNQGIQIGNQYSNELSNMLRANPAIPMYNPMAIIPQPKI
;
A
#
# COMPACT_ATOMS: atom_id res chain seq x y z
N MET A 1 -5.93 20.47 7.22
CA MET A 1 -6.12 20.77 5.78
C MET A 1 -5.85 19.49 5.01
N VAL A 2 -6.91 18.74 4.67
CA VAL A 2 -6.82 17.45 3.98
C VAL A 2 -6.81 17.76 2.49
N LEU A 3 -5.66 17.64 1.85
CA LEU A 3 -5.57 17.66 0.40
C LEU A 3 -6.20 16.36 -0.14
N ARG A 4 -7.48 16.44 -0.49
CA ARG A 4 -8.11 15.46 -1.35
C ARG A 4 -7.48 15.60 -2.74
N SER A 5 -6.48 14.80 -3.03
CA SER A 5 -6.09 14.55 -4.41
C SER A 5 -7.21 13.74 -5.07
N GLN A 6 -8.21 14.42 -5.56
CA GLN A 6 -9.14 13.87 -6.54
C GLN A 6 -8.36 13.66 -7.84
N TRP A 7 -7.67 12.54 -7.95
CA TRP A 7 -7.28 12.02 -9.24
C TRP A 7 -8.54 11.47 -9.90
N CYS A 8 -9.40 12.39 -10.33
CA CYS A 8 -10.39 12.08 -11.31
C CYS A 8 -9.61 11.84 -12.61
N TYR A 9 -9.22 10.61 -12.87
CA TYR A 9 -8.96 10.22 -14.24
C TYR A 9 -10.25 10.53 -15.00
N PRO A 10 -10.24 11.47 -15.95
CA PRO A 10 -11.40 11.62 -16.79
C PRO A 10 -11.67 10.23 -17.36
N CYS A 11 -12.86 9.73 -17.11
CA CYS A 11 -13.40 8.59 -17.86
C CYS A 11 -13.58 9.07 -19.31
N ASN A 12 -12.49 9.34 -19.98
CA ASN A 12 -12.49 9.52 -21.41
C ASN A 12 -12.87 8.15 -21.98
N TYR A 13 -14.13 7.98 -22.25
CA TYR A 13 -14.59 7.02 -23.25
C TYR A 13 -13.91 7.43 -24.56
N GLN A 14 -12.69 7.00 -24.76
CA GLN A 14 -12.07 7.12 -26.05
C GLN A 14 -12.81 6.16 -26.97
N GLN A 15 -13.78 6.69 -27.67
CA GLN A 15 -14.38 6.01 -28.80
C GLN A 15 -13.31 5.79 -29.85
N GLY A 16 -13.35 4.62 -30.49
CA GLY A 16 -12.52 4.35 -31.65
C GLY A 16 -12.74 5.45 -32.70
N LYS A 17 -11.65 5.90 -33.28
CA LYS A 17 -11.69 6.91 -34.35
C LYS A 17 -11.29 6.25 -35.66
N GLN A 18 -11.97 6.65 -36.77
CA GLN A 18 -11.54 6.29 -38.11
C GLN A 18 -10.13 6.82 -38.36
N GLY A 19 -9.25 5.98 -38.90
CA GLY A 19 -7.88 6.33 -39.19
C GLY A 19 -6.87 5.20 -38.95
N LYS A 20 -5.60 5.53 -39.13
CA LYS A 20 -4.51 4.59 -38.87
C LYS A 20 -4.49 4.15 -37.40
N ILE A 21 -4.04 2.93 -37.17
CA ILE A 21 -3.83 2.41 -35.81
C ILE A 21 -2.82 3.29 -35.09
N GLN A 22 -3.22 3.76 -33.94
CA GLN A 22 -2.39 4.52 -33.00
C GLN A 22 -2.20 3.71 -31.73
N VAL A 23 -0.97 3.62 -31.29
CA VAL A 23 -0.59 2.97 -30.05
C VAL A 23 0.01 4.02 -29.13
N SER A 24 -0.50 4.12 -27.91
CA SER A 24 0.09 4.96 -26.88
C SER A 24 0.42 4.12 -25.65
N TYR A 25 1.54 4.43 -25.03
CA TYR A 25 1.98 3.83 -23.78
C TYR A 25 2.34 4.93 -22.81
N ASP A 26 1.78 4.84 -21.59
CA ASP A 26 2.09 5.70 -20.47
C ASP A 26 2.64 4.84 -19.34
N GLY A 27 3.82 5.17 -18.86
CA GLY A 27 4.49 4.49 -17.75
C GLY A 27 4.90 5.48 -16.66
N ASN A 28 4.68 5.10 -15.41
CA ASN A 28 5.09 5.88 -14.25
C ASN A 28 5.70 4.94 -13.20
N VAL A 29 6.79 5.38 -12.60
CA VAL A 29 7.43 4.74 -11.43
C VAL A 29 7.72 5.82 -10.40
N GLY A 30 7.35 5.57 -9.16
CA GLY A 30 7.58 6.46 -8.05
C GLY A 30 7.94 5.71 -6.78
N TRP A 31 8.50 6.44 -5.81
CA TRP A 31 8.83 5.93 -4.49
C TRP A 31 8.20 6.80 -3.42
N ALA A 32 7.53 6.16 -2.47
CA ALA A 32 6.90 6.84 -1.34
C ALA A 32 7.69 6.55 -0.05
N ASN A 33 7.84 7.57 0.75
CA ASN A 33 8.42 7.48 2.08
C ASN A 33 7.56 8.26 3.07
N VAL A 34 7.51 7.80 4.32
CA VAL A 34 6.87 8.57 5.38
C VAL A 34 7.72 9.81 5.64
N TYR A 35 7.16 10.99 5.41
CA TYR A 35 7.86 12.27 5.56
C TYR A 35 8.24 12.57 7.01
N ARG A 36 7.35 12.23 7.96
CA ARG A 36 7.57 12.52 9.38
C ARG A 36 7.08 11.34 10.23
N MET A 37 7.97 10.85 11.07
CA MET A 37 7.69 9.78 12.03
C MET A 37 7.54 10.38 13.44
N PRO A 38 6.66 9.82 14.28
CA PRO A 38 6.63 10.17 15.69
C PRO A 38 7.95 9.74 16.37
N LYS A 39 8.41 10.55 17.31
CA LYS A 39 9.55 10.18 18.15
C LYS A 39 9.06 9.19 19.20
N MET A 40 9.63 7.99 19.20
CA MET A 40 9.31 6.93 20.14
C MET A 40 10.19 7.02 21.38
N LEU A 41 9.71 6.50 22.50
CA LEU A 41 10.50 6.34 23.71
C LEU A 41 11.54 5.23 23.52
N THR A 42 12.72 5.42 24.12
CA THR A 42 13.66 4.32 24.30
C THR A 42 13.17 3.35 25.38
N ALA A 43 13.75 2.14 25.45
CA ALA A 43 13.42 1.19 26.50
C ALA A 43 13.62 1.77 27.92
N LYS A 44 14.72 2.50 28.12
CA LYS A 44 15.00 3.21 29.37
C LYS A 44 13.90 4.22 29.72
N GLN A 45 13.58 5.12 28.80
CA GLN A 45 12.53 6.13 29.01
C GLN A 45 11.16 5.49 29.28
N TYR A 46 10.85 4.40 28.58
CA TYR A 46 9.62 3.65 28.81
C TYR A 46 9.56 3.08 30.25
N MET A 47 10.63 2.45 30.72
CA MET A 47 10.70 1.92 32.06
C MET A 47 10.55 3.02 33.11
N GLU A 48 11.22 4.15 32.94
CA GLU A 48 11.11 5.32 33.83
C GLU A 48 9.67 5.84 33.92
N VAL A 49 8.98 5.95 32.75
CA VAL A 49 7.57 6.37 32.70
C VAL A 49 6.67 5.36 33.41
N MET A 50 6.89 4.06 33.20
CA MET A 50 6.08 3.02 33.83
C MET A 50 6.27 2.96 35.33
N ASP A 51 7.50 3.15 35.82
CA ASP A 51 7.77 3.25 37.28
C ASP A 51 7.12 4.51 37.86
N GLN A 52 7.17 5.64 37.17
CA GLN A 52 6.50 6.86 37.61
C GLN A 52 4.98 6.69 37.72
N VAL A 53 4.36 5.96 36.80
CA VAL A 53 2.92 5.63 36.89
C VAL A 53 2.62 4.85 38.18
N ARG A 54 3.42 3.86 38.50
CA ARG A 54 3.24 3.08 39.73
C ARG A 54 3.45 3.93 41.00
N PHE A 55 4.50 4.74 41.04
CA PHE A 55 4.75 5.65 42.18
C PHE A 55 3.59 6.62 42.41
N ASN A 56 3.00 7.13 41.32
CA ASN A 56 1.81 8.00 41.38
C ASN A 56 0.57 7.27 41.93
N SER A 57 0.53 5.94 41.84
CA SER A 57 -0.52 5.08 42.37
C SER A 57 -0.20 4.58 43.80
N GLY A 58 0.91 5.02 44.41
CA GLY A 58 1.35 4.61 45.72
C GLY A 58 2.01 3.22 45.79
N GLU A 59 2.39 2.68 44.61
CA GLU A 59 3.05 1.38 44.53
C GLU A 59 4.57 1.55 44.36
N SER A 60 5.33 0.48 44.58
CA SER A 60 6.75 0.43 44.22
C SER A 60 6.94 0.28 42.73
N GLY A 61 8.08 0.72 42.17
CA GLY A 61 8.46 0.49 40.79
C GLY A 61 8.52 -1.00 40.43
N TYR A 62 8.69 -1.28 39.12
CA TYR A 62 8.82 -2.66 38.67
C TYR A 62 10.19 -3.23 38.94
N ASP A 63 10.28 -4.52 39.24
CA ASP A 63 11.56 -5.24 39.30
C ASP A 63 11.95 -5.64 37.83
N TRP A 64 12.46 -4.66 37.11
CA TRP A 64 12.82 -4.84 35.69
C TRP A 64 13.90 -5.90 35.48
N LYS A 65 14.84 -6.05 36.42
CA LYS A 65 15.88 -7.09 36.34
C LYS A 65 15.30 -8.50 36.39
N SER A 66 14.31 -8.72 37.25
CA SER A 66 13.60 -9.99 37.33
C SER A 66 12.75 -10.25 36.09
N ILE A 67 12.14 -9.19 35.46
CA ILE A 67 11.26 -9.31 34.33
C ILE A 67 12.01 -9.65 33.05
N MET A 68 13.16 -9.01 32.77
CA MET A 68 13.86 -9.11 31.49
C MET A 68 15.27 -9.70 31.56
N GLY A 69 15.76 -9.98 32.75
CA GLY A 69 17.15 -10.39 33.00
C GLY A 69 18.11 -9.22 33.17
N GLU A 70 19.15 -9.47 33.96
CA GLU A 70 20.10 -8.42 34.39
C GLU A 70 20.90 -7.86 33.21
N ASP A 71 21.36 -8.71 32.31
CA ASP A 71 22.19 -8.29 31.18
C ASP A 71 21.41 -7.35 30.23
N LEU A 72 20.16 -7.69 29.92
CA LEU A 72 19.31 -6.88 29.04
C LEU A 72 18.94 -5.56 29.73
N TYR A 73 18.58 -5.60 31.02
CA TYR A 73 18.32 -4.40 31.82
C TYR A 73 19.51 -3.45 31.83
N ASN A 74 20.71 -3.97 32.12
CA ASN A 74 21.91 -3.15 32.16
C ASN A 74 22.21 -2.51 30.79
N SER A 75 22.02 -3.22 29.69
CA SER A 75 22.23 -2.68 28.34
C SER A 75 21.29 -1.52 28.02
N TYR A 76 20.08 -1.52 28.57
CA TYR A 76 19.16 -0.38 28.44
C TYR A 76 19.57 0.80 29.30
N MET A 77 20.05 0.53 30.53
CA MET A 77 20.41 1.59 31.46
C MET A 77 21.70 2.31 31.10
N ASP A 78 22.69 1.60 30.57
CA ASP A 78 23.97 2.19 30.12
C ASP A 78 23.86 2.85 28.72
N GLY A 79 22.74 2.65 28.01
CA GLY A 79 22.47 3.24 26.71
C GLY A 79 23.13 2.49 25.54
N SER A 80 23.75 1.34 25.76
CA SER A 80 24.31 0.50 24.68
C SER A 80 23.20 -0.11 23.81
N ASN A 81 21.99 -0.21 24.35
CA ASN A 81 20.79 -0.65 23.66
C ASN A 81 19.62 0.32 23.90
N GLU A 82 19.11 0.92 22.86
CA GLU A 82 17.96 1.83 22.97
C GLU A 82 16.61 1.10 23.03
N GLY A 83 16.60 -0.23 22.81
CA GLY A 83 15.38 -1.02 22.66
C GLY A 83 14.85 -1.05 21.23
N THR A 84 13.65 -1.56 21.07
CA THR A 84 13.02 -1.73 19.76
C THR A 84 12.16 -0.52 19.37
N ASN A 85 12.54 0.17 18.31
CA ASN A 85 11.66 1.16 17.68
C ASN A 85 10.70 0.44 16.73
N TRP A 86 9.54 0.04 17.23
CA TRP A 86 8.54 -0.71 16.46
C TRP A 86 8.02 0.02 15.25
N VAL A 87 7.96 1.35 15.28
CA VAL A 87 7.53 2.18 14.15
C VAL A 87 8.53 2.11 13.02
N GLU A 88 9.83 2.17 13.35
CA GLU A 88 10.89 2.05 12.34
C GLU A 88 11.03 0.60 11.83
N ALA A 89 10.79 -0.38 12.69
CA ALA A 89 10.89 -1.80 12.36
C ALA A 89 9.91 -2.24 11.28
N ILE A 90 8.70 -1.68 11.28
CA ILE A 90 7.67 -2.02 10.28
C ILE A 90 7.57 -1.01 9.14
N ARG A 91 8.36 0.06 9.17
CA ARG A 91 8.39 1.04 8.10
C ARG A 91 9.01 0.44 6.84
N ASN A 92 8.31 0.60 5.73
CA ASN A 92 8.86 0.30 4.41
C ASN A 92 9.48 1.57 3.83
N LYS A 93 10.79 1.53 3.60
CA LYS A 93 11.54 2.61 2.95
C LYS A 93 11.45 2.43 1.44
N ASN A 94 11.21 3.55 0.74
CA ASN A 94 11.13 3.55 -0.73
C ASN A 94 10.04 2.62 -1.27
N ALA A 95 8.86 2.67 -0.64
CA ALA A 95 7.69 1.94 -1.12
C ALA A 95 7.41 2.26 -2.59
N VAL A 96 7.46 1.27 -3.46
CA VAL A 96 7.38 1.44 -4.90
C VAL A 96 5.93 1.62 -5.33
N THR A 97 5.70 2.59 -6.19
CA THR A 97 4.45 2.73 -6.94
C THR A 97 4.77 2.70 -8.42
N THR A 98 4.08 1.85 -9.17
CA THR A 98 4.23 1.81 -10.62
C THR A 98 2.87 1.72 -11.29
N SER A 99 2.74 2.40 -12.42
CA SER A 99 1.55 2.31 -13.27
C SER A 99 1.96 2.27 -14.74
N HIS A 100 1.27 1.44 -15.49
CA HIS A 100 1.48 1.25 -16.91
C HIS A 100 0.13 1.22 -17.60
N ALA A 101 0.00 1.96 -18.67
CA ALA A 101 -1.21 1.98 -19.48
C ALA A 101 -0.83 1.89 -20.96
N LEU A 102 -1.39 0.91 -21.65
CA LEU A 102 -1.28 0.73 -23.08
C LEU A 102 -2.65 0.98 -23.70
N ASN A 103 -2.72 1.83 -24.72
CA ASN A 103 -3.94 2.08 -25.47
C ASN A 103 -3.69 1.91 -26.95
N VAL A 104 -4.63 1.29 -27.63
CA VAL A 104 -4.62 1.07 -29.07
C VAL A 104 -5.95 1.55 -29.62
N THR A 105 -5.91 2.48 -30.57
CA THR A 105 -7.11 3.01 -31.24
C THR A 105 -6.92 2.96 -32.73
N GLY A 106 -8.00 2.77 -33.47
CA GLY A 106 -7.96 2.76 -34.91
C GLY A 106 -9.30 2.44 -35.52
N GLY A 107 -9.36 2.43 -36.82
CA GLY A 107 -10.57 2.02 -37.49
C GLY A 107 -10.61 2.42 -38.96
N SER A 108 -11.59 1.87 -39.67
CA SER A 108 -11.98 2.21 -41.03
C SER A 108 -13.30 3.00 -41.04
N ASP A 109 -13.82 3.25 -42.19
CA ASP A 109 -15.15 3.84 -42.38
C ASP A 109 -16.32 2.94 -41.92
N ARG A 110 -16.05 1.66 -41.65
CA ARG A 110 -17.05 0.68 -41.20
C ARG A 110 -16.80 0.10 -39.83
N SER A 111 -15.59 0.25 -39.30
CA SER A 111 -15.23 -0.35 -38.02
C SER A 111 -14.27 0.55 -37.28
N THR A 112 -14.61 0.91 -36.09
CA THR A 112 -13.73 1.64 -35.16
C THR A 112 -13.55 0.89 -33.88
N PHE A 113 -12.37 0.99 -33.29
CA PHE A 113 -12.09 0.33 -32.03
C PHE A 113 -11.14 1.16 -31.15
N SER A 114 -11.28 0.96 -29.85
CA SER A 114 -10.38 1.44 -28.82
C SER A 114 -10.18 0.35 -27.79
N MET A 115 -8.95 -0.10 -27.61
CA MET A 115 -8.58 -1.09 -26.62
C MET A 115 -7.58 -0.48 -25.64
N GLY A 116 -7.67 -0.88 -24.37
CA GLY A 116 -6.73 -0.43 -23.37
C GLY A 116 -6.44 -1.52 -22.35
N ALA A 117 -5.19 -1.63 -21.96
CA ALA A 117 -4.74 -2.45 -20.84
C ALA A 117 -3.99 -1.57 -19.84
N GLY A 118 -4.25 -1.76 -18.55
CA GLY A 118 -3.59 -1.00 -17.49
C GLY A 118 -3.16 -1.91 -16.35
N TYR A 119 -1.98 -1.65 -15.82
CA TYR A 119 -1.47 -2.28 -14.61
C TYR A 119 -1.05 -1.21 -13.62
N GLN A 120 -1.44 -1.38 -12.37
CA GLN A 120 -1.03 -0.54 -11.26
C GLN A 120 -0.57 -1.41 -10.09
N TYR A 121 0.58 -1.08 -9.56
CA TYR A 121 1.12 -1.63 -8.33
C TYR A 121 1.47 -0.50 -7.38
N GLN A 122 1.13 -0.65 -6.11
CA GLN A 122 1.49 0.29 -5.06
C GLN A 122 1.85 -0.49 -3.81
N ASP A 123 3.07 -0.30 -3.35
CA ASP A 123 3.56 -0.83 -2.10
C ASP A 123 3.14 0.07 -0.92
N GLY A 124 2.88 -0.53 0.23
CA GLY A 124 2.56 0.22 1.45
C GLY A 124 3.81 0.80 2.10
N VAL A 125 3.68 1.98 2.70
CA VAL A 125 4.76 2.64 3.46
C VAL A 125 4.99 2.03 4.84
N PHE A 126 4.07 1.16 5.28
CA PHE A 126 4.17 0.32 6.48
C PHE A 126 3.88 -1.13 6.12
N GLY A 127 4.39 -2.07 6.91
CA GLY A 127 4.17 -3.49 6.72
C GLY A 127 5.38 -4.23 6.16
N ASN A 128 6.58 -3.88 6.60
CA ASN A 128 7.81 -4.54 6.13
C ASN A 128 7.82 -6.05 6.41
N VAL A 129 7.18 -6.50 7.49
CA VAL A 129 7.05 -7.91 7.86
C VAL A 129 5.78 -8.54 7.26
N VAL A 130 4.67 -7.79 7.28
CA VAL A 130 3.40 -8.18 6.66
C VAL A 130 3.19 -7.28 5.47
N LYS A 131 3.49 -7.76 4.28
CA LYS A 131 3.41 -6.95 3.05
C LYS A 131 2.03 -6.31 2.91
N SER A 132 2.03 -5.00 2.78
CA SER A 132 0.86 -4.21 2.43
C SER A 132 1.02 -3.77 1.00
N ASP A 133 0.22 -4.30 0.09
CA ASP A 133 0.30 -3.94 -1.33
C ASP A 133 -1.08 -3.82 -1.99
N TYR A 134 -1.10 -3.09 -3.07
CA TYR A 134 -2.25 -2.94 -3.94
C TYR A 134 -1.84 -3.24 -5.37
N ARG A 135 -2.59 -4.13 -6.02
CA ARG A 135 -2.42 -4.49 -7.43
C ARG A 135 -3.73 -4.35 -8.14
N ARG A 136 -3.70 -3.76 -9.30
CA ARG A 136 -4.87 -3.64 -10.17
C ARG A 136 -4.47 -3.86 -11.61
N PHE A 137 -5.18 -4.75 -12.25
CA PHE A 137 -5.16 -4.94 -13.68
C PHE A 137 -6.49 -4.48 -14.26
N THR A 138 -6.47 -3.75 -15.35
CA THR A 138 -7.66 -3.31 -16.06
C THR A 138 -7.53 -3.62 -17.54
N PHE A 139 -8.63 -3.99 -18.14
CA PHE A 139 -8.73 -4.20 -19.57
C PHE A 139 -10.04 -3.60 -20.07
N ARG A 140 -9.99 -2.93 -21.21
CA ARG A 140 -11.17 -2.36 -21.84
C ARG A 140 -11.12 -2.55 -23.35
N ILE A 141 -12.28 -2.82 -23.94
CA ILE A 141 -12.52 -2.78 -25.38
C ILE A 141 -13.77 -1.95 -25.59
N ASN A 142 -13.71 -1.08 -26.58
CA ASN A 142 -14.85 -0.37 -27.11
C ASN A 142 -14.74 -0.45 -28.63
N SER A 143 -15.74 -0.98 -29.29
CA SER A 143 -15.76 -1.02 -30.75
C SER A 143 -17.13 -0.75 -31.30
N GLU A 144 -17.19 -0.27 -32.53
CA GLU A 144 -18.39 -0.07 -33.32
C GLU A 144 -18.15 -0.59 -34.73
N HIS A 145 -19.11 -1.38 -35.23
CA HIS A 145 -19.05 -1.99 -36.57
C HIS A 145 -20.33 -1.72 -37.34
N VAL A 146 -20.20 -1.21 -38.58
CA VAL A 146 -21.30 -1.05 -39.51
C VAL A 146 -21.49 -2.37 -40.25
N ILE A 147 -22.57 -3.08 -39.89
CA ILE A 147 -22.89 -4.39 -40.46
C ILE A 147 -23.59 -4.24 -41.81
N TYR A 148 -24.51 -3.28 -41.90
CA TYR A 148 -25.23 -3.03 -43.13
C TYR A 148 -25.30 -1.54 -43.45
N ARG A 149 -24.91 -1.20 -44.69
CA ARG A 149 -25.00 0.15 -45.27
C ARG A 149 -25.85 0.05 -46.54
N ASN A 150 -26.85 0.89 -46.67
CA ASN A 150 -27.73 0.89 -47.84
C ASN A 150 -27.07 1.50 -49.08
N ASP A 151 -27.73 1.37 -50.23
CA ASP A 151 -27.20 1.89 -51.52
C ASP A 151 -27.06 3.41 -51.55
N LYS A 152 -27.70 4.12 -50.62
CA LYS A 152 -27.57 5.58 -50.44
C LYS A 152 -26.41 5.97 -49.54
N GLY A 153 -25.61 5.00 -49.11
CA GLY A 153 -24.45 5.24 -48.25
C GLY A 153 -24.76 5.46 -46.75
N MET A 154 -26.02 5.20 -46.32
CA MET A 154 -26.39 5.34 -44.92
C MET A 154 -26.13 4.05 -44.14
N ASP A 155 -25.56 4.17 -42.97
CA ASP A 155 -25.35 3.07 -42.02
C ASP A 155 -26.71 2.67 -41.40
N VAL A 156 -27.23 1.52 -41.77
CA VAL A 156 -28.58 1.06 -41.36
C VAL A 156 -28.48 0.17 -40.14
N VAL A 157 -27.46 -0.68 -40.08
CA VAL A 157 -27.25 -1.59 -38.94
C VAL A 157 -25.83 -1.40 -38.43
N LYS A 158 -25.75 -1.05 -37.14
CA LYS A 158 -24.49 -0.96 -36.40
C LYS A 158 -24.53 -1.88 -35.18
N ILE A 159 -23.42 -2.50 -34.89
CA ILE A 159 -23.20 -3.25 -33.65
C ILE A 159 -22.04 -2.60 -32.92
N GLY A 160 -22.27 -2.30 -31.66
CA GLY A 160 -21.24 -1.78 -30.75
C GLY A 160 -21.04 -2.70 -29.56
N GLU A 161 -19.84 -2.79 -29.10
CA GLU A 161 -19.49 -3.49 -27.87
C GLU A 161 -18.69 -2.59 -26.94
N ASN A 162 -18.91 -2.74 -25.64
CA ASN A 162 -18.16 -2.04 -24.62
C ASN A 162 -17.92 -3.01 -23.46
N ILE A 163 -16.69 -3.48 -23.35
CA ILE A 163 -16.28 -4.44 -22.35
C ILE A 163 -15.26 -3.76 -21.43
N TYR A 164 -15.47 -3.86 -20.12
CA TYR A 164 -14.53 -3.45 -19.11
C TYR A 164 -14.31 -4.60 -18.12
N TYR A 165 -13.08 -4.96 -17.94
CA TYR A 165 -12.67 -5.96 -16.94
C TYR A 165 -11.66 -5.34 -15.98
N GLN A 166 -11.83 -5.61 -14.69
CA GLN A 166 -10.90 -5.23 -13.65
C GLN A 166 -10.66 -6.39 -12.70
N HIS A 167 -9.39 -6.67 -12.47
CA HIS A 167 -8.95 -7.53 -11.36
C HIS A 167 -8.18 -6.69 -10.35
N LYS A 168 -8.60 -6.74 -9.09
CA LYS A 168 -8.01 -5.98 -8.00
C LYS A 168 -7.62 -6.93 -6.87
N GLN A 169 -6.39 -6.80 -6.40
CA GLN A 169 -5.89 -7.46 -5.21
C GLN A 169 -5.39 -6.39 -4.25
N ASN A 170 -5.82 -6.46 -3.00
CA ASN A 170 -5.42 -5.53 -1.97
C ASN A 170 -5.11 -6.32 -0.70
N GLN A 171 -3.88 -6.18 -0.23
CA GLN A 171 -3.44 -6.67 1.06
C GLN A 171 -3.03 -5.46 1.88
N GLY A 172 -3.76 -5.17 2.95
CA GLY A 172 -3.51 -4.02 3.80
C GLY A 172 -3.27 -4.44 5.24
N ILE A 173 -2.64 -3.56 5.99
CA ILE A 173 -2.60 -3.65 7.45
C ILE A 173 -4.02 -3.46 8.00
N GLN A 174 -4.36 -4.20 9.06
CA GLN A 174 -5.67 -4.06 9.67
C GLN A 174 -5.79 -2.72 10.40
N ILE A 175 -6.80 -1.94 10.01
CA ILE A 175 -7.18 -0.68 10.65
C ILE A 175 -8.63 -0.84 11.13
N GLY A 176 -8.83 -1.77 12.07
CA GLY A 176 -10.15 -2.05 12.62
C GLY A 176 -10.51 -1.17 13.83
N ASN A 177 -11.01 -1.80 14.87
CA ASN A 177 -11.28 -1.13 16.15
C ASN A 177 -9.96 -0.87 16.94
N GLN A 178 -10.08 -0.34 18.16
CA GLN A 178 -8.90 -0.02 18.99
C GLN A 178 -8.00 -1.21 19.33
N TYR A 179 -8.51 -2.45 19.25
CA TYR A 179 -7.75 -3.67 19.53
C TYR A 179 -7.13 -4.31 18.30
N SER A 180 -7.77 -4.14 17.14
CA SER A 180 -7.33 -4.68 15.86
C SER A 180 -6.78 -3.60 14.93
N ASN A 181 -6.06 -2.63 15.49
CA ASN A 181 -5.43 -1.54 14.74
C ASN A 181 -3.92 -1.69 14.82
N GLU A 182 -3.31 -2.24 13.78
CA GLU A 182 -1.88 -2.51 13.72
C GLU A 182 -1.04 -1.24 13.88
N LEU A 183 -1.44 -0.12 13.29
CA LEU A 183 -0.74 1.16 13.45
C LEU A 183 -0.80 1.66 14.89
N SER A 184 -1.96 1.56 15.54
CA SER A 184 -2.11 1.96 16.94
C SER A 184 -1.32 1.04 17.88
N ASN A 185 -1.35 -0.27 17.60
CA ASN A 185 -0.61 -1.26 18.39
C ASN A 185 0.90 -1.04 18.29
N MET A 186 1.39 -0.73 17.10
CA MET A 186 2.79 -0.37 16.86
C MET A 186 3.23 0.84 17.71
N LEU A 187 2.39 1.89 17.78
CA LEU A 187 2.69 3.09 18.57
C LEU A 187 2.68 2.83 20.09
N ARG A 188 1.98 1.78 20.54
CA ARG A 188 1.85 1.41 21.95
C ARG A 188 2.76 0.24 22.35
N ALA A 189 3.42 -0.38 21.38
CA ALA A 189 4.26 -1.53 21.63
C ALA A 189 5.42 -1.18 22.56
N ASN A 190 5.68 -2.08 23.52
CA ASN A 190 6.71 -1.90 24.52
C ASN A 190 8.10 -1.94 23.87
N PRO A 191 8.88 -0.85 23.92
CA PRO A 191 10.22 -0.82 23.34
C PRO A 191 11.25 -1.69 24.06
N ALA A 192 10.97 -2.11 25.30
CA ALA A 192 11.85 -3.02 26.04
C ALA A 192 11.71 -4.49 25.60
N ILE A 193 10.78 -4.80 24.71
CA ILE A 193 10.68 -6.13 24.10
C ILE A 193 11.59 -6.17 22.86
N PRO A 194 12.59 -7.07 22.82
CA PRO A 194 13.45 -7.20 21.65
C PRO A 194 12.67 -7.74 20.46
N MET A 195 12.96 -7.22 19.27
CA MET A 195 12.32 -7.64 18.01
C MET A 195 12.61 -9.12 17.68
N TYR A 196 13.79 -9.58 18.06
CA TYR A 196 14.22 -10.95 17.87
C TYR A 196 14.60 -11.54 19.24
N ASN A 197 14.02 -12.67 19.55
CA ASN A 197 14.46 -13.43 20.72
C ASN A 197 15.72 -14.21 20.32
N PRO A 198 16.88 -13.98 20.94
CA PRO A 198 18.12 -14.69 20.60
C PRO A 198 18.02 -16.21 20.85
N MET A 199 17.04 -16.66 21.66
CA MET A 199 16.80 -18.07 21.94
C MET A 199 15.62 -18.68 21.15
N ALA A 200 14.85 -17.89 20.43
CA ALA A 200 13.75 -18.39 19.63
C ALA A 200 14.17 -18.50 18.15
N ILE A 201 14.33 -19.73 17.69
CA ILE A 201 14.28 -20.02 16.24
C ILE A 201 12.85 -19.71 15.81
N ILE A 202 12.61 -18.53 15.28
CA ILE A 202 11.33 -18.22 14.66
C ILE A 202 11.25 -19.05 13.37
N PRO A 203 10.30 -19.99 13.26
CA PRO A 203 10.12 -20.72 12.01
C PRO A 203 9.84 -19.69 10.91
N GLN A 204 10.67 -19.68 9.87
CA GLN A 204 10.41 -18.87 8.68
C GLN A 204 9.01 -19.22 8.16
N PRO A 205 8.14 -18.26 7.87
CA PRO A 205 6.87 -18.56 7.24
C PRO A 205 7.18 -19.25 5.91
N LYS A 206 6.67 -20.46 5.77
CA LYS A 206 6.74 -21.17 4.49
C LYS A 206 6.00 -20.33 3.45
N ILE A 207 6.73 -19.90 2.44
CA ILE A 207 6.23 -19.23 1.24
C ILE A 207 5.32 -20.15 0.46
#